data_bce0114e4ac75a8a05483289e9fb8142
#
_entry.id   bce0114e4ac75a8a05483289e9fb8142
#
_cell.length_a   1.000
_cell.length_b   1.000
_cell.length_c   1.000
_cell.angle_alpha   90.00
_cell.angle_beta   90.00
_cell.angle_gamma   90.00
#
_symmetry.space_group_name_H-M   'P 1'
#
loop_
_entity.id
_entity.type
_entity.pdbx_description
1 polymer ?
#
loop_
_entity_poly.entity_id
_entity_poly.type
_entity_poly.pdbx_seq_one_letter_code
_entity_poly.pdbx_strand_id
1 'polypeptide(L)'
;MDLNNKEYIILEIIPTAIHPSKGDIIQLQALKLNGIKLIDRFDYRLKEDKISIPQFIDMISYDKEQFTYKETTKEILNDFKEWTNNLPLLILNNTYTNNFLEELTNEKQDILKYLDMEYTDNVIEDIIKKYQLEPSNHIVDLLYESLIKSI
;
A
#
# COMPACT_ATOMS: atom_id res chain seq x y z
N MET A 1 -11.95 12.85 9.07
CA MET A 1 -12.49 11.59 9.61
C MET A 1 -11.74 11.24 10.88
N ASP A 2 -12.43 10.93 11.91
CA ASP A 2 -11.83 10.39 13.13
C ASP A 2 -11.61 8.89 12.95
N LEU A 3 -10.39 8.42 13.16
CA LEU A 3 -10.03 7.00 12.98
C LEU A 3 -10.37 6.13 14.19
N ASN A 4 -10.73 6.72 15.33
CA ASN A 4 -11.07 5.96 16.53
C ASN A 4 -12.33 5.12 16.29
N ASN A 5 -12.23 3.81 16.58
CA ASN A 5 -13.32 2.85 16.43
C ASN A 5 -13.86 2.70 15.00
N LYS A 6 -13.07 3.09 13.98
CA LYS A 6 -13.41 2.90 12.57
C LYS A 6 -12.53 1.84 11.95
N GLU A 7 -13.12 1.06 11.05
CA GLU A 7 -12.38 0.12 10.23
C GLU A 7 -11.95 0.80 8.94
N TYR A 8 -10.70 0.63 8.57
CA TYR A 8 -10.12 1.20 7.35
C TYR A 8 -8.89 0.41 6.95
N ILE A 9 -8.37 0.70 5.77
CA ILE A 9 -7.23 -0.02 5.20
C ILE A 9 -6.14 1.00 4.82
N ILE A 10 -4.90 0.68 5.19
CA ILE A 10 -3.71 1.36 4.68
C ILE A 10 -3.10 0.45 3.63
N LEU A 11 -2.66 0.98 2.50
CA LEU A 11 -2.04 0.16 1.46
C LEU A 11 -0.91 0.87 0.74
N GLU A 12 -0.08 0.06 0.10
CA GLU A 12 0.94 0.50 -0.83
C GLU A 12 1.02 -0.45 -2.03
N ILE A 13 1.25 0.13 -3.19
CA ILE A 13 1.44 -0.58 -4.45
C ILE A 13 2.85 -0.29 -4.97
N ILE A 14 3.55 -1.32 -5.44
CA ILE A 14 4.76 -1.18 -6.25
C ILE A 14 4.41 -1.58 -7.68
N PRO A 15 4.27 -0.61 -8.61
CA PRO A 15 3.92 -0.89 -10.00
C PRO A 15 5.15 -0.89 -10.91
N THR A 16 5.00 -1.45 -12.11
CA THR A 16 6.02 -1.37 -13.17
C THR A 16 5.75 -0.24 -14.17
N ALA A 17 4.59 0.42 -14.08
CA ALA A 17 4.21 1.55 -14.93
C ALA A 17 3.21 2.44 -14.20
N ILE A 18 2.98 3.62 -14.74
CA ILE A 18 2.03 4.58 -14.18
C ILE A 18 0.58 4.13 -14.42
N HIS A 19 0.32 3.51 -15.58
CA HIS A 19 -1.02 3.04 -15.96
C HIS A 19 -1.10 1.52 -15.99
N PRO A 20 -2.24 0.94 -15.52
CA PRO A 20 -2.44 -0.52 -15.56
C PRO A 20 -2.47 -1.10 -16.97
N SER A 21 -2.77 -0.29 -18.00
CA SER A 21 -2.73 -0.73 -19.39
C SER A 21 -1.32 -0.98 -19.91
N LYS A 22 -0.28 -0.49 -19.22
CA LYS A 22 1.12 -0.55 -19.67
C LYS A 22 2.05 -1.30 -18.72
N GLY A 23 1.55 -1.79 -17.61
CA GLY A 23 2.36 -2.49 -16.65
C GLY A 23 1.55 -3.24 -15.62
N ASP A 24 2.24 -3.75 -14.63
CA ASP A 24 1.70 -4.63 -13.61
C ASP A 24 1.94 -4.08 -12.22
N ILE A 25 1.19 -4.64 -11.25
CA ILE A 25 1.52 -4.51 -9.84
C ILE A 25 2.45 -5.68 -9.51
N ILE A 26 3.67 -5.38 -9.07
CA ILE A 26 4.59 -6.42 -8.61
C ILE A 26 4.40 -6.74 -7.13
N GLN A 27 3.94 -5.77 -6.36
CA GLN A 27 3.65 -5.97 -4.93
C GLN A 27 2.50 -5.07 -4.49
N LEU A 28 1.54 -5.65 -3.76
CA LEU A 28 0.50 -4.91 -3.05
C LEU A 28 0.49 -5.38 -1.61
N GLN A 29 0.76 -4.46 -0.69
CA GLN A 29 0.67 -4.70 0.74
C GLN A 29 -0.40 -3.81 1.35
N ALA A 30 -1.21 -4.38 2.24
CA ALA A 30 -2.24 -3.64 2.92
C ALA A 30 -2.42 -4.13 4.35
N LEU A 31 -2.84 -3.22 5.21
CA LEU A 31 -3.18 -3.50 6.61
C LEU A 31 -4.62 -3.09 6.85
N LYS A 32 -5.40 -3.99 7.43
CA LYS A 32 -6.76 -3.69 7.86
C LYS A 32 -6.73 -3.36 9.35
N LEU A 33 -7.29 -2.20 9.70
CA LEU A 33 -7.23 -1.65 11.05
C LEU A 33 -8.63 -1.36 11.58
N ASN A 34 -8.78 -1.50 12.91
CA ASN A 34 -9.91 -0.95 13.65
C ASN A 34 -9.32 0.03 14.68
N GLY A 35 -9.54 1.33 14.48
CA GLY A 35 -8.79 2.33 15.23
C GLY A 35 -7.32 2.20 14.93
N ILE A 36 -6.49 1.95 15.95
CA ILE A 36 -5.06 1.67 15.79
C ILE A 36 -4.73 0.17 15.87
N LYS A 37 -5.74 -0.68 16.03
CA LYS A 37 -5.53 -2.12 16.17
C LYS A 37 -5.44 -2.78 14.80
N LEU A 38 -4.34 -3.50 14.55
CA LEU A 38 -4.18 -4.30 13.34
C LEU A 38 -5.08 -5.54 13.42
N ILE A 39 -5.97 -5.68 12.42
CA ILE A 39 -6.91 -6.81 12.33
C ILE A 39 -6.38 -7.88 11.39
N ASP A 40 -5.87 -7.48 10.22
CA ASP A 40 -5.47 -8.41 9.17
C ASP A 40 -4.46 -7.77 8.22
N ARG A 41 -3.72 -8.61 7.50
CA ARG A 41 -2.73 -8.20 6.50
C ARG A 41 -3.08 -8.81 5.15
N PHE A 42 -2.73 -8.07 4.09
CA PHE A 42 -2.80 -8.52 2.71
C PHE A 42 -1.43 -8.30 2.10
N ASP A 43 -0.69 -9.39 1.87
CA ASP A 43 0.66 -9.34 1.34
C ASP A 43 0.71 -10.18 0.06
N TYR A 44 0.63 -9.52 -1.11
CA TYR A 44 0.55 -10.17 -2.40
C TYR A 44 1.64 -9.68 -3.34
N ARG A 45 2.20 -10.61 -4.10
CA ARG A 45 3.19 -10.35 -5.15
C ARG A 45 2.84 -11.04 -6.45
N LEU A 46 3.26 -10.41 -7.55
CA LEU A 46 3.31 -11.09 -8.83
C LEU A 46 4.44 -12.11 -8.80
N LYS A 47 4.26 -13.30 -9.39
CA LYS A 47 5.33 -14.28 -9.52
C LYS A 47 6.52 -13.67 -10.26
N GLU A 48 7.74 -13.98 -9.82
CA GLU A 48 8.96 -13.38 -10.36
C GLU A 48 9.12 -13.62 -11.86
N ASP A 49 8.72 -14.79 -12.36
CA ASP A 49 8.77 -15.13 -13.78
C ASP A 49 7.77 -14.32 -14.63
N LYS A 50 6.83 -13.63 -14.00
CA LYS A 50 5.88 -12.74 -14.67
C LYS A 50 6.31 -11.28 -14.65
N ILE A 51 7.39 -10.94 -13.97
CA ILE A 51 7.94 -9.59 -13.95
C ILE A 51 8.81 -9.40 -15.18
N SER A 52 8.35 -8.53 -16.09
CA SER A 52 8.99 -8.35 -17.41
C SER A 52 10.32 -7.59 -17.34
N ILE A 53 10.57 -6.84 -16.28
CA ILE A 53 11.78 -6.04 -16.10
C ILE A 53 12.50 -6.53 -14.84
N PRO A 54 13.60 -7.29 -14.97
CA PRO A 54 14.28 -7.90 -13.81
C PRO A 54 14.73 -6.92 -12.73
N GLN A 55 15.02 -5.67 -13.10
CA GLN A 55 15.43 -4.65 -12.15
C GLN A 55 14.37 -4.36 -11.07
N PHE A 56 13.09 -4.60 -11.37
CA PHE A 56 12.03 -4.41 -10.40
C PHE A 56 12.02 -5.45 -9.29
N ILE A 57 12.66 -6.60 -9.50
CA ILE A 57 12.77 -7.64 -8.45
C ILE A 57 13.58 -7.10 -7.26
N ASP A 58 14.56 -6.24 -7.52
CA ASP A 58 15.39 -5.65 -6.45
C ASP A 58 14.63 -4.62 -5.60
N MET A 59 13.48 -4.13 -6.09
CA MET A 59 12.65 -3.16 -5.36
C MET A 59 11.75 -3.80 -4.33
N ILE A 60 11.55 -5.11 -4.39
CA ILE A 60 10.66 -5.82 -3.47
C ILE A 60 11.44 -6.40 -2.31
N SER A 61 10.75 -6.57 -1.16
CA SER A 61 11.32 -7.15 0.04
C SER A 61 11.67 -8.63 -0.17
N TYR A 62 12.69 -9.12 0.52
CA TYR A 62 13.14 -10.52 0.43
C TYR A 62 12.34 -11.50 1.30
N ASP A 63 11.33 -11.07 2.01
CA ASP A 63 10.52 -11.93 2.90
C ASP A 63 9.53 -12.78 2.10
N LYS A 64 10.07 -13.75 1.34
CA LYS A 64 9.29 -14.56 0.40
C LYS A 64 8.14 -15.33 1.06
N GLU A 65 8.31 -15.76 2.30
CA GLU A 65 7.31 -16.57 3.00
C GLU A 65 6.07 -15.79 3.41
N GLN A 66 6.19 -14.47 3.55
CA GLN A 66 5.09 -13.60 3.93
C GLN A 66 4.06 -13.44 2.82
N PHE A 67 4.47 -13.59 1.56
CA PHE A 67 3.67 -13.18 0.41
C PHE A 67 2.91 -14.33 -0.23
N THR A 68 1.69 -14.00 -0.69
CA THR A 68 0.92 -14.84 -1.62
C THR A 68 1.26 -14.40 -3.03
N TYR A 69 1.63 -15.35 -3.90
CA TYR A 69 2.04 -15.08 -5.27
C TYR A 69 0.92 -15.35 -6.25
N LYS A 70 0.74 -14.44 -7.22
CA LYS A 70 -0.27 -14.53 -8.26
C LYS A 70 0.35 -14.42 -9.65
N GLU A 71 -0.36 -14.94 -10.64
CA GLU A 71 0.08 -14.95 -12.04
C GLU A 71 -0.12 -13.58 -12.71
N THR A 72 -1.14 -12.81 -12.30
CA THR A 72 -1.51 -11.56 -12.96
C THR A 72 -1.87 -10.48 -11.95
N THR A 73 -1.70 -9.21 -12.39
CA THR A 73 -2.19 -8.04 -11.65
C THR A 73 -3.70 -8.11 -11.41
N LYS A 74 -4.46 -8.61 -12.38
CA LYS A 74 -5.90 -8.73 -12.27
C LYS A 74 -6.31 -9.65 -11.11
N GLU A 75 -5.62 -10.77 -10.93
CA GLU A 75 -5.86 -11.68 -9.82
C GLU A 75 -5.58 -11.00 -8.48
N ILE A 76 -4.48 -10.25 -8.38
CA ILE A 76 -4.15 -9.49 -7.17
C ILE A 76 -5.26 -8.49 -6.84
N LEU A 77 -5.70 -7.72 -7.82
CA LEU A 77 -6.74 -6.70 -7.62
C LEU A 77 -8.10 -7.30 -7.29
N ASN A 78 -8.47 -8.41 -7.91
CA ASN A 78 -9.72 -9.10 -7.61
C ASN A 78 -9.74 -9.61 -6.17
N ASP A 79 -8.66 -10.24 -5.73
CA ASP A 79 -8.55 -10.72 -4.35
C ASP A 79 -8.54 -9.55 -3.36
N PHE A 80 -7.85 -8.47 -3.70
CA PHE A 80 -7.82 -7.27 -2.88
C PHE A 80 -9.20 -6.65 -2.73
N LYS A 81 -9.93 -6.53 -3.82
CA LYS A 81 -11.29 -5.97 -3.82
C LYS A 81 -12.20 -6.73 -2.85
N GLU A 82 -12.17 -8.06 -2.88
CA GLU A 82 -12.95 -8.88 -1.96
C GLU A 82 -12.50 -8.69 -0.51
N TRP A 83 -11.19 -8.72 -0.29
CA TRP A 83 -10.62 -8.58 1.05
C TRP A 83 -10.96 -7.24 1.71
N THR A 84 -11.06 -6.17 0.92
CA THR A 84 -11.35 -4.82 1.47
C THR A 84 -12.74 -4.71 2.07
N ASN A 85 -13.71 -5.50 1.60
CA ASN A 85 -15.11 -5.44 2.05
C ASN A 85 -15.66 -4.00 2.05
N ASN A 86 -15.36 -3.24 1.01
CA ASN A 86 -15.77 -1.84 0.82
C ASN A 86 -15.27 -0.86 1.89
N LEU A 87 -14.31 -1.24 2.71
CA LEU A 87 -13.76 -0.34 3.71
C LEU A 87 -13.02 0.85 3.06
N PRO A 88 -12.98 2.00 3.73
CA PRO A 88 -12.20 3.15 3.25
C PRO A 88 -10.71 2.80 3.13
N LEU A 89 -10.07 3.36 2.11
CA LEU A 89 -8.65 3.17 1.84
C LEU A 89 -7.89 4.46 2.16
N LEU A 90 -6.87 4.36 3.01
CA LEU A 90 -5.90 5.43 3.21
C LEU A 90 -4.70 5.14 2.32
N ILE A 91 -4.43 6.04 1.39
CA ILE A 91 -3.39 5.87 0.37
C ILE A 91 -2.41 7.04 0.38
N LEU A 92 -1.20 6.80 -0.12
CA LEU A 92 -0.38 7.89 -0.62
C LEU A 92 -0.98 8.32 -1.95
N ASN A 93 -1.50 9.54 -1.99
CA ASN A 93 -2.24 10.06 -3.15
C ASN A 93 -1.28 10.41 -4.28
N ASN A 94 -0.86 9.42 -5.04
CA ASN A 94 -0.02 9.59 -6.23
C ASN A 94 -0.71 9.02 -7.46
N THR A 95 -0.20 9.39 -8.64
CA THR A 95 -0.85 9.08 -9.90
C THR A 95 -0.99 7.58 -10.15
N TYR A 96 0.09 6.80 -9.92
CA TYR A 96 0.02 5.37 -10.20
C TYR A 96 -0.92 4.62 -9.25
N THR A 97 -0.93 4.97 -7.95
CA THR A 97 -1.86 4.34 -7.00
C THR A 97 -3.30 4.59 -7.42
N ASN A 98 -3.65 5.83 -7.74
CA ASN A 98 -4.99 6.17 -8.19
C ASN A 98 -5.38 5.43 -9.48
N ASN A 99 -4.47 5.33 -10.44
CA ASN A 99 -4.74 4.63 -11.70
C ASN A 99 -5.00 3.13 -11.50
N PHE A 100 -4.18 2.46 -10.68
CA PHE A 100 -4.36 1.02 -10.43
C PHE A 100 -5.59 0.70 -9.58
N LEU A 101 -6.05 1.65 -8.76
CA LEU A 101 -7.23 1.47 -7.92
C LEU A 101 -8.50 2.08 -8.51
N GLU A 102 -8.47 2.55 -9.75
CA GLU A 102 -9.58 3.28 -10.37
C GLU A 102 -10.90 2.48 -10.37
N GLU A 103 -10.83 1.17 -10.59
CA GLU A 103 -12.02 0.31 -10.63
C GLU A 103 -12.59 -0.02 -9.24
N LEU A 104 -11.85 0.27 -8.17
CA LEU A 104 -12.32 0.05 -6.82
C LEU A 104 -13.23 1.21 -6.39
N THR A 105 -14.44 0.88 -5.93
CA THR A 105 -15.44 1.87 -5.51
C THR A 105 -15.25 2.33 -4.06
N ASN A 106 -14.30 1.76 -3.34
CA ASN A 106 -13.99 2.15 -1.96
C ASN A 106 -13.70 3.66 -1.88
N GLU A 107 -14.14 4.29 -0.80
CA GLU A 107 -13.72 5.65 -0.47
C GLU A 107 -12.18 5.69 -0.35
N LYS A 108 -11.54 6.67 -0.97
CA LYS A 108 -10.09 6.84 -0.94
C LYS A 108 -9.75 8.17 -0.29
N GLN A 109 -8.86 8.14 0.68
CA GLN A 109 -8.38 9.33 1.39
C GLN A 109 -6.87 9.34 1.42
N ASP A 110 -6.29 10.55 1.38
CA ASP A 110 -4.85 10.73 1.45
C ASP A 110 -4.38 10.58 2.91
N ILE A 111 -3.53 9.59 3.17
CA ILE A 111 -2.98 9.35 4.50
C ILE A 111 -2.19 10.55 5.03
N LEU A 112 -1.59 11.35 4.15
CA LEU A 112 -0.81 12.52 4.56
C LEU A 112 -1.63 13.58 5.27
N LYS A 113 -2.95 13.62 5.04
CA LYS A 113 -3.84 14.53 5.77
C LYS A 113 -3.86 14.21 7.27
N TYR A 114 -3.78 12.92 7.62
CA TYR A 114 -3.74 12.48 9.01
C TYR A 114 -2.36 12.69 9.64
N LEU A 115 -1.32 12.75 8.81
CA LEU A 115 0.05 12.97 9.25
C LEU A 115 0.44 14.45 9.25
N ASP A 116 -0.46 15.34 8.81
CA ASP A 116 -0.21 16.78 8.64
C ASP A 116 1.05 17.04 7.81
N MET A 117 1.10 16.42 6.64
CA MET A 117 2.24 16.48 5.72
C MET A 117 1.78 16.72 4.29
N GLU A 118 2.67 17.26 3.47
CA GLU A 118 2.47 17.40 2.04
C GLU A 118 3.29 16.36 1.27
N TYR A 119 2.80 15.99 0.08
CA TYR A 119 3.53 15.07 -0.79
C TYR A 119 4.78 15.73 -1.37
N THR A 120 5.92 15.05 -1.24
CA THR A 120 7.18 15.44 -1.87
C THR A 120 7.79 14.20 -2.56
N ASP A 121 8.81 14.41 -3.39
CA ASP A 121 9.55 13.30 -4.00
C ASP A 121 10.25 12.42 -2.97
N ASN A 122 10.43 12.91 -1.75
CA ASN A 122 11.09 12.22 -0.64
C ASN A 122 10.12 11.95 0.51
N VAL A 123 8.83 11.77 0.22
CA VAL A 123 7.78 11.68 1.25
C VAL A 123 8.04 10.59 2.29
N ILE A 124 8.57 9.44 1.88
CA ILE A 124 8.85 8.33 2.81
C ILE A 124 9.99 8.71 3.77
N GLU A 125 11.05 9.31 3.24
CA GLU A 125 12.16 9.81 4.07
C GLU A 125 11.67 10.89 5.04
N ASP A 126 10.78 11.77 4.59
CA ASP A 126 10.20 12.82 5.41
C ASP A 126 9.36 12.24 6.55
N ILE A 127 8.60 11.18 6.29
CA ILE A 127 7.82 10.46 7.31
C ILE A 127 8.76 9.83 8.34
N ILE A 128 9.81 9.15 7.89
CA ILE A 128 10.80 8.52 8.76
C ILE A 128 11.42 9.56 9.71
N LYS A 129 11.78 10.72 9.18
CA LYS A 129 12.38 11.80 9.98
C LYS A 129 11.38 12.39 10.97
N LYS A 130 10.17 12.71 10.50
CA LYS A 130 9.16 13.36 11.35
C LYS A 130 8.79 12.49 12.56
N TYR A 131 8.64 11.19 12.37
CA TYR A 131 8.21 10.27 13.41
C TYR A 131 9.33 9.44 14.01
N GLN A 132 10.57 9.66 13.59
CA GLN A 132 11.78 8.98 14.11
C GLN A 132 11.64 7.45 13.99
N LEU A 133 11.31 6.98 12.78
CA LEU A 133 11.11 5.57 12.49
C LEU A 133 12.39 4.89 12.02
N GLU A 134 12.48 3.58 12.22
CA GLU A 134 13.52 2.76 11.60
C GLU A 134 13.21 2.58 10.11
N PRO A 135 14.19 2.75 9.21
CA PRO A 135 13.97 2.48 7.79
C PRO A 135 13.52 1.04 7.54
N SER A 136 12.56 0.88 6.62
CA SER A 136 12.03 -0.43 6.25
C SER A 136 11.68 -0.45 4.77
N ASN A 137 11.81 -1.63 4.15
CA ASN A 137 11.34 -1.86 2.77
C ASN A 137 9.83 -2.09 2.71
N HIS A 138 9.18 -2.28 3.85
CA HIS A 138 7.73 -2.43 3.96
C HIS A 138 7.11 -1.07 4.26
N ILE A 139 6.83 -0.30 3.20
CA ILE A 139 6.31 1.07 3.33
C ILE A 139 4.99 1.09 4.11
N VAL A 140 4.14 0.08 3.92
CA VAL A 140 2.87 0.01 4.63
C VAL A 140 3.07 -0.03 6.16
N ASP A 141 4.12 -0.69 6.63
CA ASP A 141 4.43 -0.73 8.06
C ASP A 141 4.91 0.63 8.57
N LEU A 142 5.68 1.37 7.76
CA LEU A 142 6.07 2.74 8.08
C LEU A 142 4.85 3.66 8.18
N LEU A 143 3.92 3.53 7.25
CA LEU A 143 2.68 4.30 7.27
C LEU A 143 1.85 4.00 8.51
N TYR A 144 1.77 2.74 8.90
CA TYR A 144 1.06 2.33 10.10
C TYR A 144 1.70 2.92 11.37
N GLU A 145 3.02 2.77 11.52
CA GLU A 145 3.76 3.30 12.67
C GLU A 145 3.61 4.82 12.78
N SER A 146 3.70 5.53 11.64
CA SER A 146 3.54 6.98 11.62
C SER A 146 2.13 7.39 12.05
N LEU A 147 1.11 6.65 11.58
CA LEU A 147 -0.27 6.93 11.94
C LEU A 147 -0.51 6.75 13.43
N ILE A 148 0.02 5.69 14.03
CA ILE A 148 -0.05 5.47 15.48
C ILE A 148 0.59 6.63 16.24
N LYS A 149 1.77 7.07 15.82
CA LYS A 149 2.50 8.17 16.48
C LYS A 149 1.84 9.53 16.29
N SER A 150 1.01 9.69 15.27
CA SER A 150 0.31 10.95 14.98
C SER A 150 -0.94 11.17 15.84
N ILE A 151 -1.41 10.14 16.48
CA ILE A 151 -2.66 10.17 17.27
C ILE A 151 -2.45 10.65 18.69
#